data_2866f9aef1bc2e26457567aa385db414
#
_entry.id   2866f9aef1bc2e26457567aa385db414
#
_cell.length_a   1.000
_cell.length_b   1.000
_cell.length_c   1.000
_cell.angle_alpha   90.00
_cell.angle_beta   90.00
_cell.angle_gamma   90.00
#
_symmetry.space_group_name_H-M   'P 1'
#
loop_
_entity.id
_entity.type
_entity.pdbx_description
1 polymer ?
#
loop_
_entity_poly.entity_id
_entity_poly.type
_entity_poly.pdbx_seq_one_letter_code
_entity_poly.pdbx_strand_id
1 'polypeptide(L)'
;MKTFVKQIKQKFDDMKYRSKLVFLCILVSFLPLSVMGFFCYNQTIKLLRARELSSLESTVTSVSDSLDSKISIYQNLLSYLANSNVLAQFSSYNDANAYDQYEYLNYTMDVFLNATYLQHPEIRQITIYNADGPMTHGKQLRPISDLEGERWYAPDKISTQPTWYKKKDGSLLVIQYLLSLIHI
;
A
#
# COMPACT_ATOMS: atom_id res chain seq x y z
N MET A 1 -55.66 -22.20 -1.18
CA MET A 1 -54.80 -23.39 -0.96
C MET A 1 -55.62 -24.70 -0.88
N LYS A 2 -56.74 -24.77 -0.14
CA LYS A 2 -57.59 -25.98 -0.02
C LYS A 2 -58.21 -26.46 -1.34
N THR A 3 -58.61 -25.56 -2.25
CA THR A 3 -59.20 -25.87 -3.58
C THR A 3 -58.21 -26.53 -4.53
N PHE A 4 -56.92 -26.09 -4.52
CA PHE A 4 -55.87 -26.63 -5.36
C PHE A 4 -55.51 -28.09 -4.99
N VAL A 5 -55.42 -28.35 -3.68
CA VAL A 5 -55.17 -29.70 -3.17
C VAL A 5 -56.30 -30.67 -3.50
N LYS A 6 -57.53 -30.18 -3.48
CA LYS A 6 -58.73 -31.02 -3.83
C LYS A 6 -58.78 -31.36 -5.31
N GLN A 7 -58.37 -30.45 -6.21
CA GLN A 7 -58.27 -30.70 -7.65
C GLN A 7 -57.18 -31.71 -8.01
N ILE A 8 -56.02 -31.61 -7.34
CA ILE A 8 -54.91 -32.57 -7.53
C ILE A 8 -55.33 -33.95 -7.07
N LYS A 9 -55.99 -34.03 -5.91
CA LYS A 9 -56.49 -35.33 -5.40
C LYS A 9 -57.47 -35.97 -6.36
N GLN A 10 -58.42 -35.22 -6.92
CA GLN A 10 -59.45 -35.71 -7.82
C GLN A 10 -58.81 -36.20 -9.15
N LYS A 11 -57.85 -35.45 -9.72
CA LYS A 11 -57.09 -35.89 -10.91
C LYS A 11 -56.25 -37.14 -10.65
N PHE A 12 -55.70 -37.29 -9.45
CA PHE A 12 -54.93 -38.44 -9.06
C PHE A 12 -55.82 -39.70 -8.93
N ASP A 13 -57.05 -39.53 -8.37
CA ASP A 13 -58.01 -40.62 -8.22
C ASP A 13 -58.54 -41.16 -9.56
N ASP A 14 -58.67 -40.31 -10.60
CA ASP A 14 -59.12 -40.65 -11.94
C ASP A 14 -58.01 -41.28 -12.84
N MET A 15 -56.77 -41.31 -12.40
CA MET A 15 -55.65 -41.93 -13.19
C MET A 15 -55.67 -43.44 -13.13
N LYS A 16 -55.32 -44.11 -14.27
CA LYS A 16 -55.17 -45.58 -14.35
C LYS A 16 -54.06 -46.03 -13.36
N TYR A 17 -54.26 -47.21 -12.79
CA TYR A 17 -53.33 -47.78 -11.76
C TYR A 17 -51.86 -47.76 -12.17
N ARG A 18 -51.52 -48.08 -13.43
CA ARG A 18 -50.15 -48.03 -13.99
C ARG A 18 -49.54 -46.62 -13.88
N SER A 19 -50.31 -45.58 -14.22
CA SER A 19 -49.85 -44.20 -14.16
C SER A 19 -49.64 -43.70 -12.72
N LYS A 20 -50.49 -44.16 -11.77
CA LYS A 20 -50.32 -43.89 -10.33
C LYS A 20 -49.00 -44.46 -9.83
N LEU A 21 -48.69 -45.70 -10.22
CA LEU A 21 -47.47 -46.40 -9.79
C LEU A 21 -46.20 -45.73 -10.34
N VAL A 22 -46.22 -45.36 -11.64
CA VAL A 22 -45.11 -44.60 -12.25
C VAL A 22 -44.90 -43.24 -11.58
N PHE A 23 -45.98 -42.52 -11.33
CA PHE A 23 -45.91 -41.22 -10.66
C PHE A 23 -45.32 -41.32 -9.24
N LEU A 24 -45.76 -42.35 -8.50
CA LEU A 24 -45.26 -42.61 -7.15
C LEU A 24 -43.77 -42.96 -7.16
N CYS A 25 -43.30 -43.79 -8.11
CA CYS A 25 -41.87 -44.12 -8.28
C CYS A 25 -41.05 -42.89 -8.61
N ILE A 26 -41.53 -42.00 -9.50
CA ILE A 26 -40.85 -40.74 -9.85
C ILE A 26 -40.78 -39.82 -8.60
N LEU A 27 -41.86 -39.68 -7.87
CA LEU A 27 -41.90 -38.81 -6.70
C LEU A 27 -40.98 -39.27 -5.58
N VAL A 28 -40.96 -40.59 -5.31
CA VAL A 28 -40.08 -41.19 -4.29
C VAL A 28 -38.60 -41.05 -4.68
N SER A 29 -38.28 -41.14 -5.98
CA SER A 29 -36.88 -40.99 -6.45
C SER A 29 -36.46 -39.51 -6.55
N PHE A 30 -37.33 -38.63 -7.03
CA PHE A 30 -36.99 -37.23 -7.28
C PHE A 30 -36.95 -36.38 -6.00
N LEU A 31 -37.81 -36.69 -5.01
CA LEU A 31 -37.92 -35.90 -3.80
C LEU A 31 -36.62 -35.91 -2.95
N PRO A 32 -35.99 -37.06 -2.64
CA PRO A 32 -34.75 -37.07 -1.90
C PRO A 32 -33.59 -36.45 -2.68
N LEU A 33 -33.53 -36.62 -4.02
CA LEU A 33 -32.54 -35.99 -4.88
C LEU A 33 -32.65 -34.46 -4.84
N SER A 34 -33.88 -33.92 -4.91
CA SER A 34 -34.12 -32.48 -4.84
C SER A 34 -33.76 -31.89 -3.47
N VAL A 35 -34.08 -32.57 -2.40
CA VAL A 35 -33.72 -32.15 -1.04
C VAL A 35 -32.19 -32.14 -0.88
N MET A 36 -31.54 -33.21 -1.34
CA MET A 36 -30.08 -33.30 -1.26
C MET A 36 -29.38 -32.26 -2.13
N GLY A 37 -29.88 -32.02 -3.35
CA GLY A 37 -29.37 -30.96 -4.23
C GLY A 37 -29.51 -29.59 -3.62
N PHE A 38 -30.66 -29.28 -3.02
CA PHE A 38 -30.88 -28.01 -2.34
C PHE A 38 -29.94 -27.82 -1.12
N PHE A 39 -29.75 -28.88 -0.35
CA PHE A 39 -28.83 -28.84 0.80
C PHE A 39 -27.38 -28.63 0.34
N CYS A 40 -26.91 -29.42 -0.64
CA CYS A 40 -25.57 -29.25 -1.19
C CYS A 40 -25.34 -27.87 -1.80
N TYR A 41 -26.31 -27.34 -2.51
CA TYR A 41 -26.25 -25.99 -3.09
C TYR A 41 -26.07 -24.92 -2.00
N ASN A 42 -26.88 -24.96 -0.94
CA ASN A 42 -26.78 -23.98 0.16
C ASN A 42 -25.43 -24.12 0.90
N GLN A 43 -24.95 -25.33 1.12
CA GLN A 43 -23.65 -25.57 1.75
C GLN A 43 -22.50 -25.03 0.89
N THR A 44 -22.55 -25.31 -0.42
CA THR A 44 -21.54 -24.85 -1.37
C THR A 44 -21.47 -23.32 -1.42
N ILE A 45 -22.62 -22.63 -1.47
CA ILE A 45 -22.64 -21.16 -1.46
C ILE A 45 -22.06 -20.60 -0.15
N LYS A 46 -22.42 -21.17 0.98
CA LYS A 46 -21.88 -20.74 2.28
C LYS A 46 -20.37 -20.91 2.33
N LEU A 47 -19.87 -22.05 1.87
CA LEU A 47 -18.44 -22.36 1.84
C LEU A 47 -17.67 -21.42 0.89
N LEU A 48 -18.22 -21.18 -0.33
CA LEU A 48 -17.63 -20.24 -1.28
C LEU A 48 -17.52 -18.84 -0.70
N ARG A 49 -18.60 -18.29 -0.13
CA ARG A 49 -18.59 -16.98 0.50
C ARG A 49 -17.56 -16.89 1.64
N ALA A 50 -17.49 -17.91 2.48
CA ALA A 50 -16.51 -17.95 3.57
C ALA A 50 -15.07 -17.95 3.03
N ARG A 51 -14.80 -18.71 1.98
CA ARG A 51 -13.49 -18.73 1.31
C ARG A 51 -13.14 -17.40 0.64
N GLU A 52 -14.08 -16.79 -0.05
CA GLU A 52 -13.89 -15.48 -0.68
C GLU A 52 -13.57 -14.40 0.35
N LEU A 53 -14.32 -14.34 1.46
CA LEU A 53 -14.05 -13.40 2.55
C LEU A 53 -12.68 -13.62 3.18
N SER A 54 -12.33 -14.87 3.48
CA SER A 54 -11.01 -15.21 4.05
C SER A 54 -9.87 -14.88 3.07
N SER A 55 -10.06 -15.12 1.77
CA SER A 55 -9.08 -14.76 0.74
C SER A 55 -8.90 -13.24 0.61
N LEU A 56 -9.99 -12.47 0.65
CA LEU A 56 -9.94 -11.02 0.63
C LEU A 56 -9.23 -10.47 1.88
N GLU A 57 -9.56 -10.98 3.07
CA GLU A 57 -8.92 -10.59 4.31
C GLU A 57 -7.42 -10.86 4.28
N SER A 58 -7.02 -12.05 3.85
CA SER A 58 -5.61 -12.42 3.67
C SER A 58 -4.89 -11.50 2.68
N THR A 59 -5.55 -11.17 1.55
CA THR A 59 -4.99 -10.25 0.55
C THR A 59 -4.81 -8.85 1.10
N VAL A 60 -5.82 -8.30 1.80
CA VAL A 60 -5.73 -6.97 2.42
C VAL A 60 -4.62 -6.92 3.46
N THR A 61 -4.52 -7.94 4.31
CA THR A 61 -3.45 -8.03 5.32
C THR A 61 -2.08 -8.07 4.64
N SER A 62 -1.90 -8.91 3.62
CA SER A 62 -0.63 -9.01 2.88
C SER A 62 -0.24 -7.70 2.20
N VAL A 63 -1.20 -6.96 1.63
CA VAL A 63 -0.95 -5.64 1.04
C VAL A 63 -0.57 -4.62 2.12
N SER A 64 -1.27 -4.63 3.27
CA SER A 64 -0.94 -3.76 4.40
C SER A 64 0.48 -4.01 4.90
N ASP A 65 0.84 -5.27 5.17
CA ASP A 65 2.17 -5.65 5.63
C ASP A 65 3.27 -5.26 4.62
N SER A 66 2.97 -5.41 3.33
CA SER A 66 3.88 -4.99 2.25
C SER A 66 4.09 -3.48 2.22
N LEU A 67 3.03 -2.69 2.45
CA LEU A 67 3.12 -1.23 2.53
C LEU A 67 3.90 -0.80 3.77
N ASP A 68 3.63 -1.38 4.93
CA ASP A 68 4.33 -1.08 6.18
C ASP A 68 5.82 -1.41 6.06
N SER A 69 6.15 -2.54 5.44
CA SER A 69 7.53 -2.92 5.15
C SER A 69 8.23 -1.90 4.24
N LYS A 70 7.57 -1.45 3.16
CA LYS A 70 8.13 -0.43 2.27
C LYS A 70 8.32 0.92 2.98
N ILE A 71 7.34 1.35 3.77
CA ILE A 71 7.45 2.57 4.57
C ILE A 71 8.68 2.50 5.49
N SER A 72 8.85 1.39 6.19
CA SER A 72 10.00 1.16 7.08
C SER A 72 11.34 1.19 6.34
N ILE A 73 11.41 0.61 5.13
CA ILE A 73 12.62 0.66 4.30
C ILE A 73 13.01 2.11 3.98
N TYR A 74 12.06 2.94 3.55
CA TYR A 74 12.35 4.34 3.22
C TYR A 74 12.65 5.20 4.45
N GLN A 75 12.03 4.93 5.58
CA GLN A 75 12.36 5.59 6.84
C GLN A 75 13.79 5.26 7.27
N ASN A 76 14.17 3.99 7.19
CA ASN A 76 15.53 3.55 7.50
C ASN A 76 16.55 4.15 6.52
N LEU A 77 16.21 4.18 5.23
CA LEU A 77 17.06 4.80 4.22
C LEU A 77 17.26 6.29 4.50
N LEU A 78 16.20 7.02 4.82
CA LEU A 78 16.29 8.44 5.15
C LEU A 78 17.14 8.66 6.39
N SER A 79 16.97 7.84 7.41
CA SER A 79 17.79 7.87 8.62
C SER A 79 19.25 7.52 8.33
N TYR A 80 19.51 6.57 7.44
CA TYR A 80 20.87 6.24 6.98
C TYR A 80 21.51 7.42 6.26
N LEU A 81 20.79 8.06 5.33
CA LEU A 81 21.27 9.25 4.64
C LEU A 81 21.56 10.37 5.63
N ALA A 82 20.63 10.63 6.55
CA ALA A 82 20.73 11.68 7.56
C ALA A 82 21.96 11.51 8.47
N ASN A 83 22.31 10.30 8.81
CA ASN A 83 23.44 9.98 9.69
C ASN A 83 24.73 9.61 8.92
N SER A 84 24.74 9.79 7.60
CA SER A 84 25.93 9.49 6.79
C SER A 84 27.06 10.50 7.04
N ASN A 85 28.30 10.03 7.01
CA ASN A 85 29.45 10.91 7.10
C ASN A 85 29.48 11.94 5.95
N VAL A 86 28.91 11.62 4.81
CA VAL A 86 28.82 12.55 3.68
C VAL A 86 27.98 13.77 4.08
N LEU A 87 26.80 13.56 4.64
CA LEU A 87 25.97 14.70 5.06
C LEU A 87 26.48 15.37 6.35
N ALA A 88 27.12 14.64 7.24
CA ALA A 88 27.73 15.22 8.43
C ALA A 88 28.86 16.22 8.09
N GLN A 89 29.63 15.94 7.02
CA GLN A 89 30.68 16.82 6.55
C GLN A 89 30.18 18.04 5.77
N PHE A 90 28.93 18.02 5.32
CA PHE A 90 28.34 19.08 4.50
C PHE A 90 28.53 20.48 5.12
N SER A 91 28.31 20.63 6.41
CA SER A 91 28.49 21.90 7.13
C SER A 91 29.91 22.46 7.00
N SER A 92 30.94 21.60 7.00
CA SER A 92 32.35 21.99 6.86
C SER A 92 32.67 22.57 5.47
N TYR A 93 31.96 22.08 4.44
CA TYR A 93 32.17 22.54 3.06
C TYR A 93 31.31 23.74 2.70
N ASN A 94 30.30 24.06 3.48
CA ASN A 94 29.43 25.21 3.22
C ASN A 94 30.18 26.55 3.25
N ASP A 95 31.20 26.66 4.09
CA ASP A 95 32.08 27.82 4.22
C ASP A 95 33.44 27.64 3.53
N ALA A 96 33.65 26.52 2.84
CA ALA A 96 34.90 26.22 2.14
C ALA A 96 35.02 27.07 0.86
N ASN A 97 36.25 27.08 0.27
CA ASN A 97 36.45 27.73 -0.99
C ASN A 97 35.69 27.01 -2.15
N ALA A 98 35.51 27.70 -3.27
CA ALA A 98 34.71 27.19 -4.40
C ALA A 98 35.26 25.88 -5.00
N TYR A 99 36.57 25.64 -4.94
CA TYR A 99 37.18 24.42 -5.45
C TYR A 99 36.85 23.23 -4.56
N ASP A 100 37.00 23.36 -3.26
CA ASP A 100 36.69 22.30 -2.28
C ASP A 100 35.19 22.00 -2.28
N GLN A 101 34.33 23.01 -2.41
CA GLN A 101 32.88 22.80 -2.58
C GLN A 101 32.58 22.00 -3.85
N TYR A 102 33.20 22.37 -4.98
CA TYR A 102 33.02 21.65 -6.24
C TYR A 102 33.47 20.19 -6.14
N GLU A 103 34.63 19.93 -5.55
CA GLU A 103 35.18 18.59 -5.36
C GLU A 103 34.23 17.74 -4.47
N TYR A 104 33.82 18.27 -3.32
CA TYR A 104 32.90 17.59 -2.44
C TYR A 104 31.55 17.27 -3.12
N LEU A 105 30.95 18.25 -3.82
CA LEU A 105 29.65 18.05 -4.46
C LEU A 105 29.70 17.00 -5.56
N ASN A 106 30.68 17.06 -6.44
CA ASN A 106 30.73 16.17 -7.62
C ASN A 106 31.31 14.80 -7.34
N TYR A 107 32.33 14.70 -6.46
CA TYR A 107 33.04 13.44 -6.23
C TYR A 107 32.64 12.72 -4.95
N THR A 108 31.99 13.40 -4.02
CA THR A 108 31.53 12.77 -2.77
C THR A 108 30.02 12.69 -2.70
N MET A 109 29.33 13.81 -2.78
CA MET A 109 27.87 13.86 -2.59
C MET A 109 27.11 13.22 -3.77
N ASP A 110 27.46 13.57 -5.02
CA ASP A 110 26.82 12.99 -6.20
C ASP A 110 27.04 11.49 -6.29
N VAL A 111 28.24 11.03 -6.01
CA VAL A 111 28.55 9.59 -6.02
C VAL A 111 27.73 8.85 -4.97
N PHE A 112 27.61 9.40 -3.77
CA PHE A 112 26.82 8.84 -2.70
C PHE A 112 25.32 8.80 -3.03
N LEU A 113 24.75 9.89 -3.55
CA LEU A 113 23.35 9.94 -3.94
C LEU A 113 23.05 9.04 -5.14
N ASN A 114 23.95 8.98 -6.14
CA ASN A 114 23.80 8.10 -7.29
C ASN A 114 23.84 6.62 -6.89
N ALA A 115 24.69 6.22 -5.94
CA ALA A 115 24.68 4.88 -5.40
C ALA A 115 23.33 4.53 -4.72
N THR A 116 22.71 5.50 -4.04
CA THR A 116 21.38 5.35 -3.46
C THR A 116 20.31 5.17 -4.53
N TYR A 117 20.33 5.96 -5.62
CA TYR A 117 19.40 5.80 -6.74
C TYR A 117 19.52 4.46 -7.44
N LEU A 118 20.75 3.91 -7.57
CA LEU A 118 20.95 2.60 -8.17
C LEU A 118 20.36 1.47 -7.31
N GLN A 119 20.40 1.61 -6.00
CA GLN A 119 19.81 0.62 -5.08
C GLN A 119 18.29 0.75 -4.96
N HIS A 120 17.75 1.95 -5.16
CA HIS A 120 16.33 2.29 -4.99
C HIS A 120 15.79 3.04 -6.22
N PRO A 121 15.61 2.36 -7.37
CA PRO A 121 15.21 2.98 -8.63
C PRO A 121 13.80 3.60 -8.60
N GLU A 122 12.98 3.24 -7.61
CA GLU A 122 11.67 3.84 -7.36
C GLU A 122 11.74 5.23 -6.73
N ILE A 123 12.87 5.64 -6.18
CA ILE A 123 13.08 6.99 -5.65
C ILE A 123 13.24 7.95 -6.83
N ARG A 124 12.31 8.86 -6.96
CA ARG A 124 12.32 9.85 -8.04
C ARG A 124 13.37 10.92 -7.83
N GLN A 125 13.53 11.38 -6.59
CA GLN A 125 14.44 12.48 -6.25
C GLN A 125 14.75 12.48 -4.76
N ILE A 126 16.00 12.74 -4.41
CA ILE A 126 16.48 13.10 -3.09
C ILE A 126 16.93 14.55 -3.17
N THR A 127 16.41 15.39 -2.30
CA THR A 127 16.79 16.81 -2.22
C THR A 127 17.16 17.16 -0.80
N ILE A 128 18.30 17.78 -0.63
CA ILE A 128 18.80 18.33 0.63
C ILE A 128 18.54 19.83 0.58
N TYR A 129 17.90 20.35 1.61
CA TYR A 129 17.65 21.79 1.74
C TYR A 129 18.61 22.37 2.75
N ASN A 130 19.41 23.35 2.29
CA ASN A 130 20.40 24.04 3.10
C ASN A 130 19.77 25.29 3.75
N ALA A 131 19.87 25.39 5.08
CA ALA A 131 19.38 26.53 5.83
C ALA A 131 20.44 27.66 5.95
N ASP A 132 21.74 27.28 5.98
CA ASP A 132 22.79 28.12 6.52
C ASP A 132 23.82 28.61 5.49
N GLY A 133 23.54 28.52 4.19
CA GLY A 133 24.57 28.96 3.24
C GLY A 133 24.15 29.01 1.78
N PRO A 134 25.00 29.63 0.93
CA PRO A 134 24.70 29.85 -0.49
C PRO A 134 24.94 28.62 -1.36
N MET A 135 25.46 27.51 -0.82
CA MET A 135 25.82 26.35 -1.59
C MET A 135 24.59 25.67 -2.20
N THR A 136 24.57 25.55 -3.51
CA THR A 136 23.52 24.89 -4.27
C THR A 136 24.13 23.94 -5.29
N HIS A 137 23.43 22.83 -5.60
CA HIS A 137 23.88 21.85 -6.59
C HIS A 137 22.71 21.17 -7.29
N GLY A 138 22.39 21.61 -8.47
CA GLY A 138 21.35 21.06 -9.31
C GLY A 138 20.00 20.94 -8.60
N LYS A 139 19.46 19.71 -8.60
CA LYS A 139 18.21 19.38 -7.90
C LYS A 139 18.45 18.73 -6.53
N GLN A 140 19.69 18.30 -6.27
CA GLN A 140 20.05 17.57 -5.05
C GLN A 140 20.26 18.49 -3.85
N LEU A 141 20.76 19.71 -4.09
CA LEU A 141 21.01 20.67 -3.02
C LEU A 141 20.38 22.01 -3.36
N ARG A 142 19.45 22.46 -2.53
CA ARG A 142 18.68 23.70 -2.74
C ARG A 142 18.62 24.53 -1.47
N PRO A 143 18.44 25.84 -1.58
CA PRO A 143 18.25 26.68 -0.40
C PRO A 143 16.90 26.40 0.24
N ILE A 144 16.81 26.53 1.55
CA ILE A 144 15.57 26.31 2.28
C ILE A 144 14.46 27.32 1.90
N SER A 145 14.83 28.48 1.39
CA SER A 145 13.89 29.49 0.85
C SER A 145 13.01 28.94 -0.29
N ASP A 146 13.46 27.93 -1.02
CA ASP A 146 12.66 27.30 -2.05
C ASP A 146 11.44 26.55 -1.51
N LEU A 147 11.40 26.31 -0.20
CA LEU A 147 10.27 25.68 0.48
C LEU A 147 9.18 26.69 0.89
N GLU A 148 9.45 27.98 0.81
CA GLU A 148 8.47 28.99 1.15
C GLU A 148 7.26 28.91 0.21
N GLY A 149 6.08 28.74 0.79
CA GLY A 149 4.83 28.55 0.04
C GLY A 149 4.44 27.10 -0.23
N GLU A 150 5.31 26.13 0.03
CA GLU A 150 4.93 24.72 -0.03
C GLU A 150 4.01 24.34 1.15
N ARG A 151 2.84 23.75 0.85
CA ARG A 151 1.81 23.47 1.86
C ARG A 151 2.24 22.47 2.94
N TRP A 152 3.22 21.66 2.63
CA TRP A 152 3.75 20.65 3.53
C TRP A 152 4.91 21.16 4.38
N TYR A 153 5.49 22.31 4.02
CA TYR A 153 6.57 22.93 4.77
C TYR A 153 5.98 23.82 5.86
N ALA A 154 6.20 23.45 7.10
CA ALA A 154 5.85 24.24 8.27
C ALA A 154 7.06 24.22 9.22
N PRO A 155 7.84 25.32 9.29
CA PRO A 155 9.06 25.39 10.11
C PRO A 155 8.82 24.99 11.57
N ASP A 156 7.68 25.36 12.12
CA ASP A 156 7.30 25.06 13.51
C ASP A 156 6.96 23.59 13.79
N LYS A 157 6.79 22.79 12.73
CA LYS A 157 6.39 21.37 12.80
C LYS A 157 7.45 20.42 12.28
N ILE A 158 8.65 20.91 12.01
CA ILE A 158 9.73 20.08 11.52
C ILE A 158 10.14 19.09 12.62
N SER A 159 10.04 17.81 12.29
CA SER A 159 10.38 16.72 13.19
C SER A 159 11.70 16.08 12.80
N THR A 160 12.47 15.64 13.79
CA THR A 160 13.64 14.78 13.59
C THR A 160 13.24 13.36 13.14
N GLN A 161 11.97 13.02 13.30
CA GLN A 161 11.40 11.76 12.80
C GLN A 161 10.91 11.94 11.36
N PRO A 162 11.06 10.91 10.50
CA PRO A 162 10.54 10.94 9.14
C PRO A 162 9.04 11.20 9.11
N THR A 163 8.62 12.22 8.38
CA THR A 163 7.20 12.58 8.23
C THR A 163 6.78 12.45 6.77
N TRP A 164 5.63 11.81 6.54
CA TRP A 164 5.12 11.52 5.22
C TRP A 164 4.04 12.50 4.77
N TYR A 165 4.15 12.93 3.51
CA TYR A 165 3.19 13.82 2.88
C TYR A 165 2.78 13.28 1.50
N LYS A 166 1.51 13.41 1.16
CA LYS A 166 1.01 13.09 -0.18
C LYS A 166 0.94 14.36 -1.01
N LYS A 167 1.64 14.38 -2.14
CA LYS A 167 1.56 15.47 -3.13
C LYS A 167 0.28 15.38 -3.96
N LYS A 168 -0.06 16.49 -4.64
CA LYS A 168 -1.24 16.57 -5.52
C LYS A 168 -1.16 15.62 -6.73
N ASP A 169 0.03 15.33 -7.20
CA ASP A 169 0.32 14.40 -8.31
C ASP A 169 0.23 12.92 -7.89
N GLY A 170 -0.14 12.63 -6.64
CA GLY A 170 -0.22 11.30 -6.08
C GLY A 170 1.10 10.73 -5.57
N SER A 171 2.23 11.40 -5.78
CA SER A 171 3.52 10.98 -5.23
C SER A 171 3.57 11.15 -3.72
N LEU A 172 4.35 10.29 -3.06
CA LEU A 172 4.65 10.39 -1.64
C LEU A 172 5.96 11.14 -1.44
N LEU A 173 5.99 12.00 -0.45
CA LEU A 173 7.15 12.75 -0.02
C LEU A 173 7.43 12.39 1.44
N VAL A 174 8.66 12.00 1.75
CA VAL A 174 9.12 11.81 3.12
C VAL A 174 10.17 12.86 3.45
N ILE A 175 10.06 13.45 4.62
CA ILE A 175 10.90 14.56 5.07
C ILE A 175 11.44 14.23 6.45
N GLN A 176 12.70 14.55 6.66
CA GLN A 176 13.36 14.47 7.95
C GLN A 176 14.24 15.69 8.13
N TYR A 177 14.21 16.28 9.30
CA TYR A 177 15.13 17.33 9.68
C TYR A 177 16.47 16.74 10.08
N LEU A 178 17.54 17.28 9.52
CA LEU A 178 18.90 16.91 9.88
C LEU A 178 19.36 17.86 10.99
N LEU A 179 19.57 17.31 12.17
CA LEU A 179 20.28 18.06 13.21
C LEU A 179 21.74 18.19 12.75
N SER A 180 22.13 19.39 12.41
CA SER A 180 23.55 19.73 12.32
C SER A 180 24.17 19.36 13.66
N LEU A 181 25.09 18.40 13.66
CA LEU A 181 25.87 18.07 14.85
C LEU A 181 26.65 19.33 15.24
N ILE A 182 26.14 20.04 16.25
CA ILE A 182 26.93 21.03 16.97
C ILE A 182 28.08 20.24 17.58
N HIS A 183 29.27 20.49 17.10
CA HIS A 183 30.48 20.01 17.75
C HIS A 183 30.51 20.52 19.17
N ILE A 184 30.47 19.60 20.14
CA ILE A 184 30.94 19.87 21.50
C ILE A 184 32.46 19.69 21.50
#